data_80f0246de716bd3c272def8419a0901f
#
_entry.id   80f0246de716bd3c272def8419a0901f
#
_cell.length_a   1.000
_cell.length_b   1.000
_cell.length_c   1.000
_cell.angle_alpha   90.00
_cell.angle_beta   90.00
_cell.angle_gamma   90.00
#
_symmetry.space_group_name_H-M   'P 1'
#
loop_
_entity.id
_entity.type
_entity.pdbx_description
1 polymer ?
#
loop_
_entity_poly.entity_id
_entity_poly.type
_entity_poly.pdbx_seq_one_letter_code
_entity_poly.pdbx_strand_id
1 'polypeptide(L)'
;MPAKPKRKPTIDQPKSHGAKLECDLRGFRYEEVANELDQFIDRAYLAGLSQIYVIHGFGTGAVRKACYEFFKKCPHVKETRFGGEGEGLNGVTVVYLK
;
A
#
# COMPACT_ATOMS: atom_id res chain seq x y z
N MET A 1 14.02 10.40 18.36
CA MET A 1 13.55 9.84 18.18
C MET A 1 13.61 9.26 17.56
N PRO A 2 13.70 8.70 17.67
CA PRO A 2 13.98 8.21 16.75
C PRO A 2 13.00 7.87 16.06
N ALA A 3 13.12 7.99 15.11
CA ALA A 3 12.23 7.67 14.25
C ALA A 3 11.94 6.31 14.32
N LYS A 4 10.85 5.94 13.99
CA LYS A 4 10.54 4.63 13.96
C LYS A 4 11.32 4.08 12.86
N PRO A 5 11.59 2.89 12.87
CA PRO A 5 12.32 2.24 11.87
C PRO A 5 11.58 2.37 10.61
N LYS A 6 12.20 2.74 9.60
CA LYS A 6 11.56 2.82 8.42
C LYS A 6 11.44 1.50 7.90
N ARG A 7 10.36 0.91 7.84
CA ARG A 7 10.17 -0.32 7.27
C ARG A 7 10.03 -0.10 5.87
N LYS A 8 10.90 -0.43 5.04
CA LYS A 8 10.73 -0.28 3.65
C LYS A 8 9.79 -1.24 3.14
N PRO A 9 8.89 -0.87 2.31
CA PRO A 9 8.01 -1.84 1.66
C PRO A 9 8.87 -2.72 0.83
N THR A 10 8.65 -3.97 0.91
CA THR A 10 9.47 -4.91 0.24
C THR A 10 8.92 -5.29 -1.08
N ILE A 11 9.67 -5.09 -2.10
CA ILE A 11 9.27 -5.57 -3.38
C ILE A 11 10.18 -6.68 -3.73
N ASP A 12 10.19 -7.70 -2.99
CA ASP A 12 10.97 -8.85 -3.23
C ASP A 12 10.26 -9.55 -4.27
N GLN A 13 10.91 -10.13 -5.16
CA GLN A 13 10.26 -10.79 -6.13
C GLN A 13 9.45 -11.82 -5.56
N PRO A 14 8.29 -12.00 -6.02
CA PRO A 14 7.43 -13.02 -5.55
C PRO A 14 8.10 -14.31 -5.86
N LYS A 15 8.13 -15.13 -4.94
CA LYS A 15 8.66 -16.35 -5.12
C LYS A 15 7.80 -17.19 -5.88
N SER A 16 6.56 -17.04 -5.89
CA SER A 16 5.71 -17.90 -6.64
C SER A 16 4.58 -17.12 -7.09
N HIS A 17 3.89 -17.62 -8.07
CA HIS A 17 2.76 -16.94 -8.51
C HIS A 17 1.81 -16.91 -7.40
N GLY A 18 1.07 -15.95 -7.27
CA GLY A 18 0.14 -15.79 -6.22
C GLY A 18 0.71 -15.07 -5.04
N ALA A 19 1.98 -14.80 -5.06
CA ALA A 19 2.53 -14.07 -3.95
C ALA A 19 2.00 -12.68 -4.00
N LYS A 20 1.73 -12.10 -2.85
CA LYS A 20 1.22 -10.77 -2.78
C LYS A 20 2.30 -9.81 -2.49
N LEU A 21 2.25 -8.66 -3.09
CA LEU A 21 3.14 -7.60 -2.74
C LEU A 21 2.40 -6.71 -1.81
N GLU A 22 2.94 -6.49 -0.65
CA GLU A 22 2.30 -5.71 0.38
C GLU A 22 3.13 -4.53 0.80
N CYS A 23 2.48 -3.41 0.99
CA CYS A 23 3.11 -2.22 1.50
C CYS A 23 2.51 -1.99 2.88
N ASP A 24 3.28 -2.23 3.92
CA ASP A 24 2.78 -2.14 5.29
C ASP A 24 3.06 -0.75 5.84
N LEU A 25 2.01 0.03 5.97
CA LEU A 25 2.13 1.40 6.45
C LEU A 25 1.72 1.58 7.89
N ARG A 26 1.54 0.48 8.62
CA ARG A 26 1.17 0.62 10.02
C ARG A 26 2.33 1.29 10.74
N GLY A 27 2.01 2.28 11.54
CA GLY A 27 3.04 3.03 12.24
C GLY A 27 3.57 4.22 11.49
N PHE A 28 3.17 4.40 10.24
CA PHE A 28 3.61 5.57 9.49
C PHE A 28 2.75 6.76 9.88
N ARG A 29 3.25 7.95 9.66
CA ARG A 29 2.50 9.14 9.93
C ARG A 29 1.79 9.56 8.68
N TYR A 30 0.73 10.32 8.86
CA TYR A 30 -0.05 10.81 7.73
C TYR A 30 0.84 11.43 6.66
N GLU A 31 1.77 12.28 7.06
CA GLU A 31 2.57 12.99 6.09
C GLU A 31 3.64 12.13 5.43
N GLU A 32 3.85 10.93 5.92
CA GLU A 32 4.84 10.03 5.32
C GLU A 32 4.23 9.13 4.27
N VAL A 33 2.92 9.01 4.26
CA VAL A 33 2.25 8.01 3.45
C VAL A 33 2.38 8.26 1.95
N ALA A 34 2.18 9.49 1.54
CA ALA A 34 2.19 9.77 0.11
C ALA A 34 3.54 9.44 -0.52
N ASN A 35 4.61 9.79 0.16
CA ASN A 35 5.92 9.53 -0.39
C ASN A 35 6.22 8.05 -0.46
N GLU A 36 5.82 7.33 0.56
CA GLU A 36 6.05 5.90 0.58
C GLU A 36 5.23 5.18 -0.49
N LEU A 37 3.98 5.58 -0.64
CA LEU A 37 3.13 4.97 -1.65
C LEU A 37 3.60 5.32 -3.05
N ASP A 38 4.08 6.53 -3.24
CA ASP A 38 4.55 6.93 -4.54
C ASP A 38 5.69 6.02 -4.98
N GLN A 39 6.62 5.77 -4.10
CA GLN A 39 7.73 4.90 -4.44
C GLN A 39 7.32 3.46 -4.62
N PHE A 40 6.45 2.99 -3.75
CA PHE A 40 6.05 1.60 -3.82
C PHE A 40 5.23 1.32 -5.08
N ILE A 41 4.27 2.18 -5.37
CA ILE A 41 3.41 1.98 -6.52
C ILE A 41 4.20 2.14 -7.81
N ASP A 42 5.13 3.06 -7.83
CA ASP A 42 5.94 3.24 -9.00
C ASP A 42 6.74 1.99 -9.31
N ARG A 43 7.35 1.38 -8.31
CA ARG A 43 8.08 0.17 -8.52
C ARG A 43 7.19 -0.99 -8.93
N ALA A 44 6.03 -1.09 -8.31
CA ALA A 44 5.11 -2.15 -8.62
C ALA A 44 4.62 -2.01 -10.07
N TYR A 45 4.35 -0.79 -10.46
CA TYR A 45 3.86 -0.53 -11.80
C TYR A 45 4.95 -0.88 -12.82
N LEU A 46 6.18 -0.46 -12.55
CA LEU A 46 7.27 -0.76 -13.47
C LEU A 46 7.59 -2.25 -13.52
N ALA A 47 7.28 -2.97 -12.48
CA ALA A 47 7.48 -4.40 -12.46
C ALA A 47 6.36 -5.17 -13.15
N GLY A 48 5.36 -4.45 -13.63
CA GLY A 48 4.27 -5.10 -14.36
C GLY A 48 3.21 -5.73 -13.49
N LEU A 49 3.16 -5.36 -12.21
CA LEU A 49 2.17 -5.95 -11.34
C LEU A 49 0.82 -5.31 -11.57
N SER A 50 -0.22 -6.11 -11.47
CA SER A 50 -1.55 -5.59 -11.69
C SER A 50 -2.30 -5.34 -10.40
N GLN A 51 -1.74 -5.76 -9.28
CA GLN A 51 -2.45 -5.69 -8.02
C GLN A 51 -1.48 -5.67 -6.86
N ILE A 52 -1.72 -4.83 -5.89
CA ILE A 52 -0.89 -4.79 -4.69
C ILE A 52 -1.81 -4.62 -3.50
N TYR A 53 -1.27 -4.86 -2.31
CA TYR A 53 -2.02 -4.72 -1.08
C TYR A 53 -1.35 -3.66 -0.24
N VAL A 54 -2.14 -2.74 0.30
CA VAL A 54 -1.62 -1.68 1.16
C VAL A 54 -2.23 -1.88 2.54
N ILE A 55 -1.39 -2.12 3.52
CA ILE A 55 -1.85 -2.38 4.88
C ILE A 55 -1.75 -1.10 5.69
N HIS A 56 -2.88 -0.49 5.97
CA HIS A 56 -2.90 0.75 6.73
C HIS A 56 -3.39 0.53 8.16
N GLY A 57 -3.94 -0.63 8.42
CA GLY A 57 -4.38 -0.94 9.77
C GLY A 57 -5.70 -0.31 10.11
N PHE A 58 -6.09 -0.49 11.37
CA PHE A 58 -7.37 0.00 11.80
C PHE A 58 -7.31 1.28 12.62
N GLY A 59 -6.24 1.61 13.18
CA GLY A 59 -6.03 2.75 14.04
C GLY A 59 -7.03 3.91 13.96
N THR A 60 -6.54 5.12 13.92
CA THR A 60 -7.42 6.28 13.92
C THR A 60 -8.00 6.55 12.54
N GLY A 61 -7.49 5.90 11.55
CA GLY A 61 -7.93 6.16 10.20
C GLY A 61 -7.11 7.20 9.47
N ALA A 62 -6.16 7.82 10.16
CA ALA A 62 -5.36 8.86 9.52
C ALA A 62 -4.53 8.32 8.36
N VAL A 63 -3.90 7.17 8.56
CA VAL A 63 -3.09 6.59 7.52
C VAL A 63 -3.97 6.15 6.36
N ARG A 64 -5.13 5.58 6.67
CA ARG A 64 -6.04 5.16 5.62
C ARG A 64 -6.51 6.35 4.80
N LYS A 65 -6.81 7.46 5.48
CA LYS A 65 -7.25 8.65 4.78
C LYS A 65 -6.16 9.13 3.84
N ALA A 66 -4.93 9.15 4.33
CA ALA A 66 -3.81 9.58 3.50
C ALA A 66 -3.66 8.68 2.28
N CYS A 67 -3.88 7.38 2.46
CA CYS A 67 -3.79 6.44 1.35
C CYS A 67 -4.81 6.77 0.29
N TYR A 68 -6.06 6.97 0.69
CA TYR A 68 -7.09 7.23 -0.30
C TYR A 68 -6.92 8.56 -0.99
N GLU A 69 -6.38 9.55 -0.29
CA GLU A 69 -6.09 10.82 -0.92
C GLU A 69 -5.03 10.63 -1.99
N PHE A 70 -4.05 9.78 -1.72
CA PHE A 70 -3.00 9.51 -2.69
C PHE A 70 -3.56 8.73 -3.87
N PHE A 71 -4.36 7.72 -3.61
CA PHE A 71 -4.88 6.89 -4.69
C PHE A 71 -5.70 7.70 -5.69
N LYS A 72 -6.42 8.67 -5.20
CA LYS A 72 -7.24 9.48 -6.09
C LYS A 72 -6.42 10.26 -7.08
N LYS A 73 -5.20 10.59 -6.73
CA LYS A 73 -4.37 11.39 -7.60
C LYS A 73 -3.36 10.60 -8.38
N CYS A 74 -3.21 9.33 -8.09
CA CYS A 74 -2.15 8.55 -8.70
C CYS A 74 -2.60 8.00 -10.06
N PRO A 75 -1.90 8.35 -11.12
CA PRO A 75 -2.31 7.90 -12.45
C PRO A 75 -2.13 6.41 -12.70
N HIS A 76 -1.37 5.74 -11.86
CA HIS A 76 -1.16 4.31 -12.06
C HIS A 76 -2.24 3.46 -11.38
N VAL A 77 -3.07 4.08 -10.55
CA VAL A 77 -4.09 3.33 -9.82
C VAL A 77 -5.36 3.26 -10.66
N LYS A 78 -5.83 2.04 -10.91
CA LYS A 78 -7.03 1.84 -11.67
C LYS A 78 -8.24 1.87 -10.78
N GLU A 79 -8.21 1.13 -9.71
CA GLU A 79 -9.29 1.15 -8.74
C GLU A 79 -8.83 0.52 -7.45
N THR A 80 -9.59 0.71 -6.40
CA THR A 80 -9.23 0.18 -5.09
C THR A 80 -10.46 -0.42 -4.44
N ARG A 81 -10.25 -1.32 -3.49
CA ARG A 81 -11.33 -1.83 -2.66
C ARG A 81 -10.75 -2.27 -1.33
N PHE A 82 -11.59 -2.37 -0.33
CA PHE A 82 -11.12 -2.86 0.95
C PHE A 82 -10.85 -4.34 0.82
N GLY A 83 -10.02 -4.86 1.68
CA GLY A 83 -9.74 -6.28 1.70
C GLY A 83 -10.95 -7.06 2.11
N GLY A 84 -11.04 -8.28 1.66
CA GLY A 84 -12.12 -9.14 2.03
C GLY A 84 -11.67 -10.08 3.12
N GLU A 85 -12.46 -11.11 3.35
CA GLU A 85 -12.10 -12.11 4.31
C GLU A 85 -10.82 -12.73 3.88
N GLY A 86 -9.90 -12.89 4.77
CA GLY A 86 -8.61 -13.45 4.43
C GLY A 86 -7.66 -12.44 3.83
N GLU A 87 -8.10 -11.22 3.60
CA GLU A 87 -7.24 -10.20 3.04
C GLU A 87 -7.01 -9.03 3.97
N GLY A 88 -7.44 -9.11 5.21
CA GLY A 88 -7.22 -8.01 6.15
C GLY A 88 -8.40 -7.11 6.35
N LEU A 89 -9.48 -7.39 5.70
CA LEU A 89 -10.71 -6.61 5.86
C LEU A 89 -10.44 -5.11 5.69
N ASN A 90 -10.98 -4.29 6.56
CA ASN A 90 -10.84 -2.85 6.44
C ASN A 90 -9.46 -2.32 6.79
N GLY A 91 -8.59 -3.16 7.26
CA GLY A 91 -7.22 -2.74 7.57
C GLY A 91 -6.32 -2.78 6.36
N VAL A 92 -6.84 -3.24 5.22
CA VAL A 92 -6.06 -3.40 4.01
C VAL A 92 -6.86 -2.86 2.84
N THR A 93 -6.19 -2.22 1.91
CA THR A 93 -6.81 -1.80 0.66
C THR A 93 -6.12 -2.56 -0.46
N VAL A 94 -6.90 -3.16 -1.31
CA VAL A 94 -6.38 -3.84 -2.47
C VAL A 94 -6.40 -2.80 -3.59
N VAL A 95 -5.25 -2.61 -4.21
CA VAL A 95 -5.11 -1.58 -5.25
C VAL A 95 -4.83 -2.25 -6.57
N TYR A 96 -5.65 -1.94 -7.56
CA TYR A 96 -5.45 -2.49 -8.89
C TYR A 96 -4.76 -1.45 -9.74
N LEU A 97 -3.71 -1.85 -10.43
CA LEU A 97 -2.91 -0.93 -11.23
C LEU A 97 -3.29 -1.02 -12.69
N LYS A 98 -3.10 0.04 -13.40
CA LYS A 98 -3.44 0.08 -14.82
C LYS A 98 -2.49 -0.70 -15.69
#